data_c128cd480a7b0921166cb7e0a7ad7310
#
_entry.id   c128cd480a7b0921166cb7e0a7ad7310
#
_cell.length_a   1.000
_cell.length_b   1.000
_cell.length_c   1.000
_cell.angle_alpha   90.00
_cell.angle_beta   90.00
_cell.angle_gamma   90.00
#
_symmetry.space_group_name_H-M   'P 1'
#
loop_
_entity.id
_entity.type
_entity.pdbx_description
1 polymer ?
#
loop_
_entity_poly.entity_id
_entity_poly.type
_entity_poly.pdbx_seq_one_letter_code
_entity_poly.pdbx_strand_id
1 'polypeptide(L)'
;MKRFLTLGLVLIFSYSTAQDQNPPNIILMIGDGMGLTQITAGMYAQGNTTVLEQFEAVGLAKTHAHEQLVTDSAASGTAMACGEKTYNGVLGINPKNERLESILEYAQTQGYLSALLATSSIVHATPAAFYANVDSRKKYQEIALQMSESKVDYFIGGGRTHFTTREDNRNLIEEMRDYDIVNSLKKFEKSTASKIGFFTDEEEPKPIAQGRYPDLDEMVNATLDKLATKNKPFFMMVEGSQIDWGGHANELNYVLSEFKDFDKAVAAVLAFAKKQGNTLVIVTADHETGGFSLLK
;
A
#
# COMPACT_ATOMS: atom_id res chain seq x y z
N MET A 1 28.99 -7.65 -76.19
CA MET A 1 29.36 -7.03 -74.91
C MET A 1 28.12 -6.95 -74.07
N LYS A 2 27.99 -7.86 -73.14
CA LYS A 2 26.84 -7.88 -72.13
C LYS A 2 27.36 -7.20 -70.89
N ARG A 3 26.76 -6.06 -70.51
CA ARG A 3 26.99 -5.37 -69.20
C ARG A 3 26.13 -6.00 -68.12
N PHE A 4 26.77 -6.63 -67.16
CA PHE A 4 26.10 -7.04 -65.91
C PHE A 4 26.01 -5.85 -64.96
N LEU A 5 24.80 -5.49 -64.60
CA LEU A 5 24.53 -4.50 -63.59
C LEU A 5 24.39 -5.24 -62.24
N THR A 6 25.37 -5.07 -61.36
CA THR A 6 25.33 -5.64 -60.00
C THR A 6 24.57 -4.68 -59.10
N LEU A 7 23.36 -5.06 -58.68
CA LEU A 7 22.54 -4.30 -57.74
C LEU A 7 23.01 -4.65 -56.32
N GLY A 8 23.73 -3.73 -55.67
CA GLY A 8 24.14 -3.88 -54.28
C GLY A 8 22.96 -3.62 -53.35
N LEU A 9 22.51 -4.65 -52.64
CA LEU A 9 21.48 -4.57 -51.58
C LEU A 9 22.13 -4.02 -50.31
N VAL A 10 21.90 -2.75 -49.98
CA VAL A 10 22.32 -2.16 -48.71
C VAL A 10 21.28 -2.49 -47.65
N LEU A 11 21.60 -3.47 -46.80
CA LEU A 11 20.81 -3.78 -45.58
C LEU A 11 21.08 -2.71 -44.52
N ILE A 12 20.13 -1.80 -44.32
CA ILE A 12 20.14 -0.86 -43.20
C ILE A 12 19.66 -1.62 -41.99
N PHE A 13 20.58 -2.03 -41.11
CA PHE A 13 20.26 -2.51 -39.79
C PHE A 13 19.86 -1.29 -38.91
N SER A 14 18.58 -1.09 -38.75
CA SER A 14 18.08 -0.19 -37.71
C SER A 14 18.34 -0.83 -36.35
N TYR A 15 19.40 -0.42 -35.67
CA TYR A 15 19.55 -0.69 -34.26
C TYR A 15 18.48 0.12 -33.54
N SER A 16 17.37 -0.54 -33.17
CA SER A 16 16.48 -0.01 -32.14
C SER A 16 17.28 -0.03 -30.84
N THR A 17 17.83 1.10 -30.44
CA THR A 17 18.31 1.29 -29.09
C THR A 17 17.06 1.12 -28.20
N ALA A 18 16.97 0.01 -27.49
CA ALA A 18 16.06 -0.07 -26.37
C ALA A 18 16.46 1.10 -25.47
N GLN A 19 15.61 2.13 -25.47
CA GLN A 19 15.76 3.25 -24.57
C GLN A 19 15.69 2.62 -23.18
N ASP A 20 16.75 2.70 -22.39
CA ASP A 20 16.75 2.33 -20.99
C ASP A 20 15.70 3.23 -20.30
N GLN A 21 14.47 2.76 -20.35
CA GLN A 21 13.41 3.42 -19.59
C GLN A 21 13.70 3.09 -18.13
N ASN A 22 13.93 4.12 -17.33
CA ASN A 22 14.01 3.95 -15.89
C ASN A 22 12.78 3.13 -15.44
N PRO A 23 12.96 2.11 -14.60
CA PRO A 23 11.83 1.31 -14.12
C PRO A 23 10.78 2.21 -13.46
N PRO A 24 9.48 1.94 -13.66
CA PRO A 24 8.41 2.81 -13.17
C PRO A 24 8.33 2.81 -11.64
N ASN A 25 7.90 3.93 -11.08
CA ASN A 25 7.38 3.92 -9.71
C ASN A 25 6.11 3.09 -9.68
N ILE A 26 5.85 2.41 -8.57
CA ILE A 26 4.66 1.59 -8.37
C ILE A 26 3.97 2.05 -7.09
N ILE A 27 2.69 2.43 -7.21
CA ILE A 27 1.86 2.82 -6.07
C ILE A 27 0.64 1.90 -6.05
N LEU A 28 0.53 1.09 -4.98
CA LEU A 28 -0.61 0.23 -4.72
C LEU A 28 -1.45 0.85 -3.61
N MET A 29 -2.69 1.21 -3.94
CA MET A 29 -3.65 1.75 -2.99
C MET A 29 -4.73 0.72 -2.68
N ILE A 30 -4.94 0.43 -1.41
CA ILE A 30 -5.88 -0.58 -0.92
C ILE A 30 -6.92 0.12 -0.05
N GLY A 31 -8.18 0.09 -0.47
CA GLY A 31 -9.30 0.41 0.40
C GLY A 31 -9.76 -0.87 1.09
N ASP A 32 -9.41 -1.04 2.37
CA ASP A 32 -9.81 -2.23 3.13
C ASP A 32 -11.33 -2.26 3.27
N GLY A 33 -11.95 -3.39 2.93
CA GLY A 33 -13.40 -3.55 2.95
C GLY A 33 -14.18 -2.73 1.92
N MET A 34 -13.48 -2.09 0.98
CA MET A 34 -14.05 -1.18 -0.02
C MET A 34 -14.66 -1.93 -1.21
N GLY A 35 -15.77 -2.64 -0.99
CA GLY A 35 -16.52 -3.29 -2.07
C GLY A 35 -17.24 -2.29 -2.99
N LEU A 36 -17.86 -2.81 -4.05
CA LEU A 36 -18.56 -1.99 -5.04
C LEU A 36 -19.70 -1.14 -4.44
N THR A 37 -20.34 -1.62 -3.39
CA THR A 37 -21.44 -0.89 -2.72
C THR A 37 -20.90 0.25 -1.87
N GLN A 38 -19.75 0.10 -1.21
CA GLN A 38 -19.07 1.17 -0.49
C GLN A 38 -18.61 2.27 -1.45
N ILE A 39 -18.02 1.89 -2.60
CA ILE A 39 -17.64 2.84 -3.66
C ILE A 39 -18.88 3.60 -4.17
N THR A 40 -19.98 2.89 -4.45
CA THR A 40 -21.21 3.52 -4.96
C THR A 40 -21.82 4.48 -3.95
N ALA A 41 -21.84 4.11 -2.66
CA ALA A 41 -22.32 4.99 -1.59
C ALA A 41 -21.43 6.24 -1.45
N GLY A 42 -20.13 6.06 -1.52
CA GLY A 42 -19.16 7.16 -1.50
C GLY A 42 -19.34 8.13 -2.68
N MET A 43 -19.57 7.60 -3.89
CA MET A 43 -19.91 8.42 -5.06
C MET A 43 -21.17 9.27 -4.82
N TYR A 44 -22.26 8.66 -4.38
CA TYR A 44 -23.50 9.39 -4.11
C TYR A 44 -23.33 10.49 -3.06
N ALA A 45 -22.56 10.20 -2.00
CA ALA A 45 -22.28 11.17 -0.95
C ALA A 45 -21.43 12.36 -1.42
N GLN A 46 -20.69 12.21 -2.52
CA GLN A 46 -19.83 13.23 -3.13
C GLN A 46 -20.41 13.88 -4.39
N GLY A 47 -21.75 13.88 -4.56
CA GLY A 47 -22.40 14.49 -5.71
C GLY A 47 -22.36 13.59 -6.96
N ASN A 48 -22.36 12.29 -6.78
CA ASN A 48 -22.35 11.26 -7.83
C ASN A 48 -21.07 11.27 -8.67
N THR A 49 -19.91 11.44 -7.99
CA THR A 49 -18.59 11.43 -8.62
C THR A 49 -17.54 10.84 -7.66
N THR A 50 -16.48 10.28 -8.22
CA THR A 50 -15.29 9.81 -7.48
C THR A 50 -14.05 9.95 -8.35
N VAL A 51 -12.89 10.08 -7.74
CA VAL A 51 -11.61 10.12 -8.44
C VAL A 51 -11.32 8.80 -9.17
N LEU A 52 -11.91 7.68 -8.71
CA LEU A 52 -11.77 6.37 -9.35
C LEU A 52 -12.24 6.35 -10.81
N GLU A 53 -13.15 7.26 -11.21
CA GLU A 53 -13.61 7.38 -12.60
C GLU A 53 -12.50 7.87 -13.58
N GLN A 54 -11.38 8.33 -13.07
CA GLN A 54 -10.24 8.75 -13.90
C GLN A 54 -9.34 7.59 -14.36
N PHE A 55 -9.58 6.37 -13.87
CA PHE A 55 -8.82 5.19 -14.32
C PHE A 55 -9.37 4.66 -15.64
N GLU A 56 -8.48 4.48 -16.61
CA GLU A 56 -8.85 3.96 -17.94
C GLU A 56 -8.95 2.43 -17.96
N ALA A 57 -8.19 1.75 -17.11
CA ALA A 57 -8.18 0.29 -17.01
C ALA A 57 -8.91 -0.17 -15.75
N VAL A 58 -9.92 -1.02 -15.92
CA VAL A 58 -10.71 -1.60 -14.83
C VAL A 58 -10.70 -3.12 -14.96
N GLY A 59 -10.51 -3.80 -13.84
CA GLY A 59 -10.50 -5.26 -13.75
C GLY A 59 -11.37 -5.77 -12.61
N LEU A 60 -11.52 -7.09 -12.56
CA LEU A 60 -12.19 -7.80 -11.47
C LEU A 60 -11.20 -8.76 -10.81
N ALA A 61 -11.20 -8.80 -9.48
CA ALA A 61 -10.39 -9.71 -8.69
C ALA A 61 -11.25 -10.73 -7.94
N LYS A 62 -10.71 -11.94 -7.74
CA LYS A 62 -11.32 -12.97 -6.89
C LYS A 62 -10.67 -12.87 -5.52
N THR A 63 -11.40 -12.38 -4.55
CA THR A 63 -10.88 -12.06 -3.21
C THR A 63 -10.85 -13.26 -2.25
N HIS A 64 -11.50 -14.39 -2.56
CA HIS A 64 -11.57 -15.56 -1.68
C HIS A 64 -10.19 -16.01 -1.17
N ALA A 65 -10.12 -16.46 0.09
CA ALA A 65 -8.93 -17.06 0.66
C ALA A 65 -8.67 -18.48 0.17
N HIS A 66 -7.59 -19.11 0.61
CA HIS A 66 -7.35 -20.53 0.33
C HIS A 66 -8.40 -21.39 1.05
N GLU A 67 -9.13 -22.22 0.29
CA GLU A 67 -10.22 -23.12 0.76
C GLU A 67 -11.38 -22.43 1.49
N GLN A 68 -11.49 -21.09 1.47
CA GLN A 68 -12.55 -20.33 2.14
C GLN A 68 -13.13 -19.28 1.19
N LEU A 69 -14.46 -19.23 1.05
CA LEU A 69 -15.13 -18.29 0.16
C LEU A 69 -14.99 -16.84 0.64
N VAL A 70 -14.99 -16.64 1.95
CA VAL A 70 -14.82 -15.33 2.56
C VAL A 70 -13.38 -15.18 3.02
N THR A 71 -12.72 -14.13 2.60
CA THR A 71 -11.35 -13.78 3.00
C THR A 71 -11.38 -12.84 4.20
N ASP A 72 -10.24 -12.75 4.90
CA ASP A 72 -9.91 -11.62 5.77
C ASP A 72 -8.76 -10.79 5.17
N SER A 73 -8.45 -9.64 5.76
CA SER A 73 -7.38 -8.76 5.29
C SER A 73 -5.98 -9.41 5.35
N ALA A 74 -5.77 -10.42 6.21
CA ALA A 74 -4.49 -11.11 6.26
C ALA A 74 -4.27 -12.00 5.03
N ALA A 75 -5.26 -12.82 4.67
CA ALA A 75 -5.18 -13.71 3.51
C ALA A 75 -5.21 -12.92 2.19
N SER A 76 -6.06 -11.89 2.08
CA SER A 76 -6.12 -11.03 0.89
C SER A 76 -4.88 -10.15 0.76
N GLY A 77 -4.39 -9.56 1.86
CA GLY A 77 -3.14 -8.82 1.90
C GLY A 77 -1.95 -9.69 1.48
N THR A 78 -1.86 -10.91 1.99
CA THR A 78 -0.84 -11.89 1.56
C THR A 78 -0.95 -12.20 0.06
N ALA A 79 -2.17 -12.41 -0.45
CA ALA A 79 -2.36 -12.68 -1.87
C ALA A 79 -1.92 -11.50 -2.76
N MET A 80 -2.18 -10.25 -2.34
CA MET A 80 -1.74 -9.05 -3.04
C MET A 80 -0.23 -8.81 -2.92
N ALA A 81 0.32 -9.05 -1.72
CA ALA A 81 1.74 -8.83 -1.47
C ALA A 81 2.64 -9.92 -2.06
N CYS A 82 2.20 -11.18 -2.04
CA CYS A 82 3.04 -12.33 -2.37
C CYS A 82 2.58 -13.10 -3.62
N GLY A 83 1.42 -12.76 -4.20
CA GLY A 83 0.88 -13.43 -5.39
C GLY A 83 0.34 -14.84 -5.13
N GLU A 84 0.26 -15.29 -3.89
CA GLU A 84 -0.22 -16.62 -3.50
C GLU A 84 -1.27 -16.52 -2.38
N LYS A 85 -2.36 -17.29 -2.52
CA LYS A 85 -3.43 -17.32 -1.52
C LYS A 85 -3.04 -18.16 -0.31
N THR A 86 -3.47 -17.71 0.87
CA THR A 86 -3.27 -18.41 2.14
C THR A 86 -4.57 -18.52 2.94
N TYR A 87 -4.51 -19.11 4.12
CA TYR A 87 -5.64 -19.20 5.05
C TYR A 87 -5.91 -17.86 5.74
N ASN A 88 -7.15 -17.63 6.13
CA ASN A 88 -7.53 -16.47 6.93
C ASN A 88 -6.66 -16.37 8.19
N GLY A 89 -6.26 -15.15 8.53
CA GLY A 89 -5.41 -14.86 9.66
C GLY A 89 -3.92 -15.04 9.46
N VAL A 90 -3.47 -15.63 8.36
CA VAL A 90 -2.06 -15.91 8.07
C VAL A 90 -1.45 -14.81 7.22
N LEU A 91 -0.22 -14.41 7.53
CA LEU A 91 0.53 -13.36 6.82
C LEU A 91 1.82 -13.92 6.22
N GLY A 92 2.02 -13.73 4.92
CA GLY A 92 3.27 -14.02 4.22
C GLY A 92 3.72 -15.49 4.25
N ILE A 93 2.81 -16.43 4.58
CA ILE A 93 3.09 -17.86 4.65
C ILE A 93 2.06 -18.59 3.78
N ASN A 94 2.51 -19.51 2.95
CA ASN A 94 1.63 -20.27 2.06
C ASN A 94 0.94 -21.44 2.78
N PRO A 95 -0.03 -22.14 2.15
CA PRO A 95 -0.73 -23.27 2.75
C PRO A 95 0.16 -24.48 3.11
N LYS A 96 1.40 -24.51 2.60
CA LYS A 96 2.41 -25.54 2.97
C LYS A 96 3.28 -25.11 4.15
N ASN A 97 2.98 -23.99 4.77
CA ASN A 97 3.75 -23.39 5.87
C ASN A 97 5.16 -22.92 5.43
N GLU A 98 5.30 -22.47 4.19
CA GLU A 98 6.53 -21.91 3.63
C GLU A 98 6.44 -20.38 3.62
N ARG A 99 7.55 -19.70 3.96
CA ARG A 99 7.66 -18.25 3.87
C ARG A 99 7.53 -17.81 2.41
N LEU A 100 6.73 -16.77 2.17
CA LEU A 100 6.62 -16.10 0.89
C LEU A 100 7.44 -14.79 0.89
N GLU A 101 8.05 -14.48 -0.25
CA GLU A 101 8.63 -13.16 -0.49
C GLU A 101 7.55 -12.21 -1.01
N SER A 102 7.48 -11.01 -0.44
CA SER A 102 6.53 -10.00 -0.89
C SER A 102 7.06 -9.21 -2.09
N ILE A 103 6.14 -8.59 -2.85
CA ILE A 103 6.51 -7.66 -3.94
C ILE A 103 7.34 -6.47 -3.40
N LEU A 104 7.13 -6.03 -2.16
CA LEU A 104 7.92 -4.99 -1.54
C LEU A 104 9.35 -5.46 -1.32
N GLU A 105 9.55 -6.65 -0.72
CA GLU A 105 10.87 -7.24 -0.52
C GLU A 105 11.59 -7.46 -1.86
N TYR A 106 10.87 -8.01 -2.85
CA TYR A 106 11.40 -8.18 -4.21
C TYR A 106 11.82 -6.84 -4.83
N ALA A 107 10.97 -5.81 -4.76
CA ALA A 107 11.29 -4.48 -5.28
C ALA A 107 12.55 -3.91 -4.63
N GLN A 108 12.74 -4.09 -3.32
CA GLN A 108 13.97 -3.69 -2.62
C GLN A 108 15.21 -4.40 -3.17
N THR A 109 15.13 -5.69 -3.54
CA THR A 109 16.25 -6.40 -4.19
C THR A 109 16.58 -5.84 -5.56
N GLN A 110 15.60 -5.21 -6.24
CA GLN A 110 15.78 -4.51 -7.51
C GLN A 110 16.23 -3.05 -7.35
N GLY A 111 16.52 -2.61 -6.12
CA GLY A 111 17.01 -1.25 -5.83
C GLY A 111 15.93 -0.18 -5.69
N TYR A 112 14.66 -0.58 -5.63
CA TYR A 112 13.55 0.34 -5.33
C TYR A 112 13.60 0.83 -3.89
N LEU A 113 13.18 2.06 -3.68
CA LEU A 113 12.78 2.52 -2.35
C LEU A 113 11.40 1.97 -2.01
N SER A 114 11.10 1.88 -0.72
CA SER A 114 9.86 1.29 -0.23
C SER A 114 9.15 2.19 0.78
N ALA A 115 7.82 2.23 0.70
CA ALA A 115 7.01 2.95 1.67
C ALA A 115 5.71 2.19 1.99
N LEU A 116 5.30 2.24 3.26
CA LEU A 116 4.05 1.68 3.77
C LEU A 116 3.29 2.74 4.56
N LEU A 117 2.07 3.04 4.13
CA LEU A 117 1.18 4.00 4.77
C LEU A 117 -0.16 3.32 5.09
N ALA A 118 -0.64 3.51 6.32
CA ALA A 118 -1.92 2.94 6.74
C ALA A 118 -2.66 3.88 7.69
N THR A 119 -3.98 3.90 7.60
CA THR A 119 -4.85 4.59 8.56
C THR A 119 -5.20 3.73 9.77
N SER A 120 -4.58 2.56 9.88
CA SER A 120 -4.53 1.67 11.04
C SER A 120 -3.16 1.66 11.69
N SER A 121 -2.95 0.77 12.66
CA SER A 121 -1.61 0.40 13.12
C SER A 121 -0.78 -0.17 11.98
N ILE A 122 0.50 0.19 11.94
CA ILE A 122 1.43 -0.34 10.92
C ILE A 122 1.65 -1.86 11.05
N VAL A 123 1.31 -2.45 12.18
CA VAL A 123 1.33 -3.90 12.42
C VAL A 123 0.00 -4.59 12.11
N HIS A 124 -1.01 -3.84 11.65
CA HIS A 124 -2.27 -4.42 11.18
C HIS A 124 -2.05 -5.30 9.94
N ALA A 125 -3.00 -6.17 9.64
CA ALA A 125 -2.79 -7.27 8.69
C ALA A 125 -2.36 -6.82 7.29
N THR A 126 -2.99 -5.79 6.73
CA THR A 126 -2.74 -5.35 5.36
C THR A 126 -1.34 -4.80 5.17
N PRO A 127 -0.85 -3.80 5.95
CA PRO A 127 0.54 -3.36 5.83
C PRO A 127 1.52 -4.47 6.22
N ALA A 128 1.20 -5.29 7.24
CA ALA A 128 2.06 -6.38 7.69
C ALA A 128 2.31 -7.45 6.63
N ALA A 129 1.35 -7.71 5.74
CA ALA A 129 1.50 -8.68 4.66
C ALA A 129 2.66 -8.36 3.70
N PHE A 130 3.13 -7.12 3.66
CA PHE A 130 4.22 -6.68 2.78
C PHE A 130 5.61 -6.86 3.39
N TYR A 131 5.72 -7.19 4.69
CA TYR A 131 7.03 -7.33 5.35
C TYR A 131 7.09 -8.45 6.41
N ALA A 132 5.96 -9.01 6.83
CA ALA A 132 5.93 -10.01 7.90
C ALA A 132 5.43 -11.38 7.43
N ASN A 133 5.96 -12.41 8.09
CA ASN A 133 5.63 -13.81 7.85
C ASN A 133 5.26 -14.45 9.19
N VAL A 134 3.98 -14.52 9.50
CA VAL A 134 3.43 -15.10 10.75
C VAL A 134 2.19 -15.93 10.48
N ASP A 135 2.00 -16.99 11.27
CA ASP A 135 0.83 -17.87 11.20
C ASP A 135 -0.46 -17.26 11.78
N SER A 136 -0.36 -16.06 12.39
CA SER A 136 -1.51 -15.33 12.91
C SER A 136 -1.30 -13.82 12.91
N ARG A 137 -2.22 -13.08 12.27
CA ARG A 137 -2.27 -11.61 12.29
C ARG A 137 -2.39 -11.00 13.68
N LYS A 138 -2.73 -11.81 14.70
CA LYS A 138 -2.84 -11.36 16.09
C LYS A 138 -1.50 -11.33 16.82
N LYS A 139 -0.44 -11.82 16.23
CA LYS A 139 0.91 -11.80 16.79
C LYS A 139 1.57 -10.42 16.61
N TYR A 140 0.91 -9.36 17.07
CA TYR A 140 1.35 -7.97 16.85
C TYR A 140 2.79 -7.70 17.29
N GLN A 141 3.24 -8.29 18.39
CA GLN A 141 4.63 -8.11 18.87
C GLN A 141 5.66 -8.79 17.96
N GLU A 142 5.33 -9.94 17.38
CA GLU A 142 6.18 -10.62 16.40
C GLU A 142 6.20 -9.85 15.07
N ILE A 143 5.06 -9.34 14.64
CA ILE A 143 4.94 -8.47 13.45
C ILE A 143 5.77 -7.19 13.65
N ALA A 144 5.66 -6.54 14.82
CA ALA A 144 6.46 -5.35 15.15
C ALA A 144 7.97 -5.63 15.13
N LEU A 145 8.39 -6.80 15.61
CA LEU A 145 9.79 -7.24 15.55
C LEU A 145 10.25 -7.34 14.09
N GLN A 146 9.48 -8.00 13.22
CA GLN A 146 9.81 -8.13 11.81
C GLN A 146 9.81 -6.78 11.09
N MET A 147 8.92 -5.83 11.47
CA MET A 147 8.97 -4.47 10.96
C MET A 147 10.27 -3.77 11.34
N SER A 148 10.71 -3.90 12.59
CA SER A 148 11.96 -3.28 13.07
C SER A 148 13.22 -3.82 12.36
N GLU A 149 13.16 -5.05 11.87
CA GLU A 149 14.23 -5.72 11.13
C GLU A 149 14.09 -5.57 9.61
N SER A 150 12.97 -5.01 9.15
CA SER A 150 12.67 -4.83 7.73
C SER A 150 13.59 -3.77 7.09
N LYS A 151 13.59 -3.77 5.77
CA LYS A 151 14.33 -2.76 5.00
C LYS A 151 13.42 -1.64 4.46
N VAL A 152 12.20 -1.51 5.00
CA VAL A 152 11.26 -0.46 4.59
C VAL A 152 11.90 0.91 4.82
N ASP A 153 11.91 1.78 3.80
CA ASP A 153 12.54 3.10 3.93
C ASP A 153 11.64 4.10 4.67
N TYR A 154 10.34 4.10 4.35
CA TYR A 154 9.39 5.01 4.98
C TYR A 154 8.14 4.27 5.45
N PHE A 155 7.70 4.55 6.67
CA PHE A 155 6.38 4.08 7.11
C PHE A 155 5.64 5.15 7.91
N ILE A 156 4.30 5.15 7.76
CA ILE A 156 3.37 5.98 8.53
C ILE A 156 2.17 5.12 8.93
N GLY A 157 1.86 5.07 10.22
CA GLY A 157 0.71 4.34 10.77
C GLY A 157 0.71 4.39 12.30
N GLY A 158 -0.33 3.87 12.94
CA GLY A 158 -0.41 3.76 14.40
C GLY A 158 0.38 2.59 14.97
N GLY A 159 0.11 2.25 16.23
CA GLY A 159 0.58 1.01 16.87
C GLY A 159 1.94 1.09 17.56
N ARG A 160 2.36 2.28 18.01
CA ARG A 160 3.65 2.48 18.67
C ARG A 160 3.87 1.58 19.88
N THR A 161 2.80 1.26 20.64
CA THR A 161 2.87 0.40 21.83
C THR A 161 3.40 -1.00 21.53
N HIS A 162 3.15 -1.56 20.34
CA HIS A 162 3.67 -2.86 19.95
C HIS A 162 5.19 -2.90 19.82
N PHE A 163 5.83 -1.72 19.70
CA PHE A 163 7.29 -1.56 19.63
C PHE A 163 7.91 -1.22 20.99
N THR A 164 7.15 -0.59 21.91
CA THR A 164 7.69 -0.06 23.17
C THR A 164 7.16 -0.76 24.42
N THR A 165 5.94 -1.31 24.37
CA THR A 165 5.28 -1.98 25.50
C THR A 165 5.15 -3.46 25.22
N ARG A 166 6.26 -4.17 25.34
CA ARG A 166 6.42 -5.56 24.92
C ARG A 166 6.58 -6.52 26.12
N GLU A 167 6.08 -7.74 25.95
CA GLU A 167 6.22 -8.80 26.95
C GLU A 167 7.70 -9.23 27.17
N ASP A 168 8.52 -9.09 26.12
CA ASP A 168 9.96 -9.36 26.16
C ASP A 168 10.80 -8.22 26.77
N ASN A 169 10.17 -7.14 27.23
CA ASN A 169 10.78 -5.92 27.77
C ASN A 169 11.76 -5.20 26.81
N ARG A 170 11.72 -5.49 25.52
CA ARG A 170 12.50 -4.77 24.50
C ARG A 170 11.81 -3.46 24.14
N ASN A 171 12.61 -2.48 23.72
CA ASN A 171 12.14 -1.26 23.07
C ASN A 171 12.67 -1.23 21.63
N LEU A 172 11.86 -1.72 20.69
CA LEU A 172 12.29 -1.84 19.30
C LEU A 172 12.59 -0.47 18.66
N ILE A 173 11.96 0.61 19.14
CA ILE A 173 12.27 1.97 18.63
C ILE A 173 13.71 2.34 18.94
N GLU A 174 14.24 2.00 20.11
CA GLU A 174 15.64 2.24 20.46
C GLU A 174 16.62 1.32 19.68
N GLU A 175 16.12 0.18 19.24
CA GLU A 175 16.90 -0.78 18.44
C GLU A 175 16.94 -0.41 16.95
N MET A 176 15.92 0.31 16.43
CA MET A 176 15.80 0.81 15.05
C MET A 176 16.76 1.99 14.78
N ARG A 177 18.05 1.81 15.02
CA ARG A 177 19.07 2.89 14.97
C ARG A 177 19.23 3.54 13.61
N ASP A 178 18.84 2.86 12.54
CA ASP A 178 18.90 3.37 11.16
C ASP A 178 17.70 4.26 10.81
N TYR A 179 16.67 4.30 11.69
CA TYR A 179 15.49 5.09 11.49
C TYR A 179 15.50 6.39 12.30
N ASP A 180 15.01 7.44 11.67
CA ASP A 180 14.52 8.62 12.38
C ASP A 180 13.04 8.41 12.72
N ILE A 181 12.76 7.99 13.96
CA ILE A 181 11.38 7.77 14.43
C ILE A 181 10.82 9.08 14.94
N VAL A 182 9.86 9.61 14.19
CA VAL A 182 9.25 10.91 14.46
C VAL A 182 7.82 10.79 15.00
N ASN A 183 7.30 11.86 15.58
CA ASN A 183 5.98 11.91 16.21
C ASN A 183 5.07 13.00 15.64
N SER A 184 5.38 13.51 14.47
CA SER A 184 4.51 14.45 13.74
C SER A 184 4.85 14.50 12.27
N LEU A 185 3.84 14.78 11.42
CA LEU A 185 4.01 14.96 9.99
C LEU A 185 5.06 16.02 9.65
N LYS A 186 5.03 17.14 10.35
CA LYS A 186 6.03 18.22 10.18
C LYS A 186 7.47 17.77 10.43
N LYS A 187 7.70 16.85 11.39
CA LYS A 187 9.03 16.28 11.61
C LYS A 187 9.37 15.27 10.53
N PHE A 188 8.39 14.46 10.09
CA PHE A 188 8.56 13.57 8.95
C PHE A 188 9.01 14.34 7.72
N GLU A 189 8.32 15.41 7.35
CA GLU A 189 8.66 16.29 6.21
C GLU A 189 10.06 16.90 6.32
N LYS A 190 10.49 17.29 7.51
CA LYS A 190 11.78 17.94 7.75
C LYS A 190 12.97 16.98 7.86
N SER A 191 12.71 15.74 8.21
CA SER A 191 13.79 14.74 8.36
C SER A 191 14.52 14.53 7.05
N THR A 192 15.83 14.41 7.10
CA THR A 192 16.70 14.08 5.96
C THR A 192 17.25 12.66 6.03
N ALA A 193 16.83 11.89 7.02
CA ALA A 193 17.25 10.52 7.20
C ALA A 193 16.87 9.65 5.99
N SER A 194 17.64 8.60 5.76
CA SER A 194 17.37 7.63 4.68
C SER A 194 16.16 6.75 4.99
N LYS A 195 15.92 6.47 6.27
CA LYS A 195 14.76 5.74 6.77
C LYS A 195 14.02 6.56 7.80
N ILE A 196 12.72 6.68 7.67
CA ILE A 196 11.88 7.47 8.57
C ILE A 196 10.64 6.67 8.94
N GLY A 197 10.38 6.54 10.24
CA GLY A 197 9.15 5.99 10.77
C GLY A 197 8.33 7.05 11.48
N PHE A 198 7.04 7.11 11.18
CA PHE A 198 6.11 8.00 11.87
C PHE A 198 4.94 7.21 12.45
N PHE A 199 4.90 7.11 13.77
CA PHE A 199 3.74 6.58 14.46
C PHE A 199 2.73 7.68 14.70
N THR A 200 1.55 7.54 14.07
CA THR A 200 0.46 8.53 14.17
C THR A 200 -0.31 8.42 15.49
N ASP A 201 -0.31 7.25 16.11
CA ASP A 201 -0.97 6.98 17.40
C ASP A 201 -0.21 5.90 18.19
N GLU A 202 -0.48 5.82 19.49
CA GLU A 202 0.06 4.75 20.35
C GLU A 202 -0.54 3.39 20.02
N GLU A 203 -1.85 3.33 19.77
CA GLU A 203 -2.63 2.16 19.37
C GLU A 203 -3.16 2.38 17.94
N GLU A 204 -4.45 2.10 17.72
CA GLU A 204 -5.12 2.38 16.46
C GLU A 204 -5.48 3.87 16.33
N PRO A 205 -5.24 4.48 15.17
CA PRO A 205 -5.66 5.86 14.93
C PRO A 205 -7.19 6.00 14.98
N LYS A 206 -7.65 7.17 15.39
CA LYS A 206 -9.09 7.49 15.41
C LYS A 206 -9.67 7.50 13.99
N PRO A 207 -11.00 7.28 13.85
CA PRO A 207 -11.70 7.59 12.60
C PRO A 207 -11.46 9.02 12.14
N ILE A 208 -11.44 9.25 10.81
CA ILE A 208 -11.26 10.62 10.27
C ILE A 208 -12.36 11.57 10.77
N ALA A 209 -13.59 11.09 10.89
CA ALA A 209 -14.72 11.86 11.46
C ALA A 209 -14.54 12.25 12.94
N GLN A 210 -13.62 11.59 13.66
CA GLN A 210 -13.27 11.88 15.05
C GLN A 210 -11.94 12.65 15.19
N GLY A 211 -11.42 13.18 14.06
CA GLY A 211 -10.24 14.02 14.04
C GLY A 211 -8.92 13.25 14.00
N ARG A 212 -8.86 12.15 13.25
CA ARG A 212 -7.56 11.55 12.85
C ARG A 212 -6.72 12.62 12.17
N TYR A 213 -5.45 12.68 12.54
CA TYR A 213 -4.44 13.52 11.91
C TYR A 213 -3.10 12.80 11.89
N PRO A 214 -2.40 12.82 10.76
CA PRO A 214 -2.77 13.47 9.48
C PRO A 214 -3.89 12.73 8.72
N ASP A 215 -4.52 13.45 7.76
CA ASP A 215 -5.38 12.84 6.74
C ASP A 215 -4.51 11.94 5.82
N LEU A 216 -5.11 10.99 5.14
CA LEU A 216 -4.36 10.04 4.31
C LEU A 216 -3.67 10.72 3.12
N ASP A 217 -4.29 11.73 2.51
CA ASP A 217 -3.67 12.50 1.43
C ASP A 217 -2.46 13.33 1.90
N GLU A 218 -2.46 13.82 3.15
CA GLU A 218 -1.30 14.50 3.75
C GLU A 218 -0.12 13.52 3.95
N MET A 219 -0.40 12.29 4.44
CA MET A 219 0.62 11.23 4.55
C MET A 219 1.21 10.88 3.18
N VAL A 220 0.35 10.73 2.17
CA VAL A 220 0.73 10.42 0.79
C VAL A 220 1.63 11.53 0.23
N ASN A 221 1.21 12.79 0.29
CA ASN A 221 1.97 13.91 -0.25
C ASN A 221 3.35 14.04 0.41
N ALA A 222 3.42 13.97 1.75
CA ALA A 222 4.67 14.05 2.48
C ALA A 222 5.66 12.92 2.10
N THR A 223 5.14 11.71 1.87
CA THR A 223 5.96 10.56 1.47
C THR A 223 6.40 10.65 0.01
N LEU A 224 5.51 11.03 -0.90
CA LEU A 224 5.83 11.22 -2.32
C LEU A 224 6.88 12.32 -2.52
N ASP A 225 6.81 13.41 -1.77
CA ASP A 225 7.82 14.47 -1.81
C ASP A 225 9.20 13.94 -1.39
N LYS A 226 9.27 13.06 -0.40
CA LYS A 226 10.53 12.40 0.00
C LYS A 226 11.06 11.49 -1.11
N LEU A 227 10.21 10.60 -1.62
CA LEU A 227 10.57 9.62 -2.64
C LEU A 227 11.05 10.31 -3.93
N ALA A 228 10.37 11.36 -4.37
CA ALA A 228 10.70 12.10 -5.59
C ALA A 228 12.11 12.73 -5.57
N THR A 229 12.64 13.05 -4.39
CA THR A 229 13.98 13.65 -4.25
C THR A 229 15.13 12.65 -4.44
N LYS A 230 14.84 11.34 -4.43
CA LYS A 230 15.89 10.30 -4.35
C LYS A 230 16.40 9.79 -5.70
N ASN A 231 15.78 10.16 -6.82
CA ASN A 231 16.13 9.70 -8.18
C ASN A 231 16.24 8.16 -8.29
N LYS A 232 15.39 7.45 -7.57
CA LYS A 232 15.27 5.99 -7.59
C LYS A 232 13.81 5.61 -7.81
N PRO A 233 13.53 4.48 -8.47
CA PRO A 233 12.18 3.95 -8.51
C PRO A 233 11.75 3.55 -7.09
N PHE A 234 10.45 3.54 -6.86
CA PHE A 234 9.91 3.15 -5.56
C PHE A 234 8.65 2.29 -5.68
N PHE A 235 8.44 1.45 -4.68
CA PHE A 235 7.18 0.78 -4.40
C PHE A 235 6.56 1.41 -3.15
N MET A 236 5.34 1.88 -3.26
CA MET A 236 4.58 2.43 -2.14
C MET A 236 3.22 1.74 -2.03
N MET A 237 2.93 1.19 -0.86
CA MET A 237 1.58 0.73 -0.51
C MET A 237 0.91 1.77 0.39
N VAL A 238 -0.34 2.08 0.09
CA VAL A 238 -1.19 3.02 0.82
C VAL A 238 -2.51 2.35 1.15
N GLU A 239 -2.86 2.32 2.42
CA GLU A 239 -4.09 1.69 2.88
C GLU A 239 -5.05 2.69 3.54
N GLY A 240 -6.28 2.73 3.02
CA GLY A 240 -7.45 3.28 3.70
C GLY A 240 -8.11 2.20 4.55
N SER A 241 -7.54 1.93 5.71
CA SER A 241 -7.85 0.76 6.55
C SER A 241 -9.26 0.80 7.17
N GLN A 242 -9.78 1.99 7.43
CA GLN A 242 -10.94 2.15 8.31
C GLN A 242 -12.28 2.18 7.56
N ILE A 243 -12.29 2.05 6.23
CA ILE A 243 -13.53 1.78 5.47
C ILE A 243 -14.11 0.44 5.94
N ASP A 244 -13.25 -0.58 6.13
CA ASP A 244 -13.58 -1.88 6.69
C ASP A 244 -14.21 -1.79 8.09
N TRP A 245 -13.62 -1.00 8.97
CA TRP A 245 -14.12 -0.86 10.34
C TRP A 245 -15.49 -0.20 10.38
N GLY A 246 -15.73 0.78 9.50
CA GLY A 246 -17.06 1.36 9.29
C GLY A 246 -18.06 0.33 8.79
N GLY A 247 -17.64 -0.57 7.89
CA GLY A 247 -18.41 -1.71 7.41
C GLY A 247 -18.76 -2.70 8.52
N HIS A 248 -17.79 -3.10 9.34
CA HIS A 248 -17.99 -3.97 10.50
C HIS A 248 -18.92 -3.37 11.56
N ALA A 249 -18.82 -2.06 11.79
CA ALA A 249 -19.68 -1.34 12.70
C ALA A 249 -21.12 -1.13 12.14
N ASN A 250 -21.33 -1.37 10.84
CA ASN A 250 -22.53 -0.99 10.10
C ASN A 250 -22.87 0.51 10.23
N GLU A 251 -21.85 1.36 10.24
CA GLU A 251 -21.98 2.80 10.40
C GLU A 251 -21.73 3.53 9.07
N LEU A 252 -22.80 3.92 8.40
CA LEU A 252 -22.74 4.58 7.08
C LEU A 252 -21.82 5.81 7.09
N ASN A 253 -21.95 6.70 8.07
CA ASN A 253 -21.15 7.93 8.13
C ASN A 253 -19.66 7.64 8.31
N TYR A 254 -19.32 6.57 9.01
CA TYR A 254 -17.94 6.11 9.16
C TYR A 254 -17.40 5.65 7.80
N VAL A 255 -18.09 4.74 7.13
CA VAL A 255 -17.72 4.27 5.77
C VAL A 255 -17.52 5.45 4.83
N LEU A 256 -18.49 6.37 4.77
CA LEU A 256 -18.46 7.51 3.84
C LEU A 256 -17.32 8.48 4.12
N SER A 257 -17.02 8.76 5.39
CA SER A 257 -15.93 9.66 5.76
C SER A 257 -14.56 9.07 5.42
N GLU A 258 -14.35 7.78 5.68
CA GLU A 258 -13.09 7.08 5.35
C GLU A 258 -12.93 6.90 3.84
N PHE A 259 -14.00 6.56 3.12
CA PHE A 259 -13.98 6.51 1.66
C PHE A 259 -13.58 7.87 1.06
N LYS A 260 -14.13 8.97 1.58
CA LYS A 260 -13.79 10.32 1.12
C LYS A 260 -12.33 10.67 1.37
N ASP A 261 -11.78 10.26 2.52
CA ASP A 261 -10.37 10.44 2.85
C ASP A 261 -9.47 9.64 1.88
N PHE A 262 -9.84 8.39 1.62
CA PHE A 262 -9.16 7.53 0.64
C PHE A 262 -9.24 8.11 -0.78
N ASP A 263 -10.41 8.58 -1.22
CA ASP A 263 -10.61 9.18 -2.55
C ASP A 263 -9.74 10.43 -2.76
N LYS A 264 -9.55 11.27 -1.72
CA LYS A 264 -8.59 12.38 -1.74
C LYS A 264 -7.15 11.91 -1.90
N ALA A 265 -6.77 10.84 -1.20
CA ALA A 265 -5.44 10.27 -1.30
C ALA A 265 -5.18 9.70 -2.71
N VAL A 266 -6.19 9.06 -3.34
CA VAL A 266 -6.14 8.64 -4.74
C VAL A 266 -5.93 9.84 -5.67
N ALA A 267 -6.62 10.96 -5.42
CA ALA A 267 -6.42 12.19 -6.20
C ALA A 267 -4.98 12.71 -6.13
N ALA A 268 -4.38 12.70 -4.93
CA ALA A 268 -2.99 13.11 -4.72
C ALA A 268 -2.00 12.21 -5.49
N VAL A 269 -2.21 10.90 -5.43
CA VAL A 269 -1.40 9.91 -6.17
C VAL A 269 -1.51 10.09 -7.68
N LEU A 270 -2.71 10.27 -8.22
CA LEU A 270 -2.91 10.50 -9.65
C LEU A 270 -2.28 11.82 -10.12
N ALA A 271 -2.37 12.88 -9.32
CA ALA A 271 -1.72 14.15 -9.62
C ALA A 271 -0.19 13.99 -9.68
N PHE A 272 0.39 13.24 -8.74
CA PHE A 272 1.81 12.89 -8.74
C PHE A 272 2.18 12.06 -9.98
N ALA A 273 1.46 10.99 -10.26
CA ALA A 273 1.72 10.10 -11.40
C ALA A 273 1.68 10.85 -12.72
N LYS A 274 0.69 11.72 -12.93
CA LYS A 274 0.56 12.58 -14.10
C LYS A 274 1.75 13.54 -14.24
N LYS A 275 2.24 14.09 -13.14
CA LYS A 275 3.39 15.00 -13.13
C LYS A 275 4.71 14.27 -13.43
N GLN A 276 4.90 13.07 -12.91
CA GLN A 276 6.12 12.29 -13.07
C GLN A 276 6.19 11.56 -14.43
N GLY A 277 5.06 11.14 -14.99
CA GLY A 277 4.96 10.46 -16.29
C GLY A 277 5.46 9.01 -16.32
N ASN A 278 6.08 8.51 -15.25
CA ASN A 278 6.60 7.14 -15.16
C ASN A 278 6.18 6.51 -13.81
N THR A 279 4.87 6.40 -13.59
CA THR A 279 4.31 5.87 -12.35
C THR A 279 3.09 5.01 -12.65
N LEU A 280 3.15 3.74 -12.27
CA LEU A 280 2.00 2.84 -12.28
C LEU A 280 1.20 3.04 -11.00
N VAL A 281 -0.08 3.33 -11.12
CA VAL A 281 -1.01 3.43 -10.00
C VAL A 281 -2.04 2.30 -10.09
N ILE A 282 -2.17 1.54 -9.02
CA ILE A 282 -3.14 0.46 -8.89
C ILE A 282 -4.01 0.79 -7.67
N VAL A 283 -5.34 0.80 -7.86
CA VAL A 283 -6.30 0.94 -6.75
C VAL A 283 -7.15 -0.31 -6.69
N THR A 284 -7.28 -0.89 -5.51
CA THR A 284 -8.07 -2.10 -5.28
C THR A 284 -8.72 -2.07 -3.90
N ALA A 285 -9.68 -2.97 -3.70
CA ALA A 285 -10.08 -3.41 -2.38
C ALA A 285 -9.54 -4.82 -2.13
N ASP A 286 -9.37 -5.19 -0.88
CA ASP A 286 -9.00 -6.53 -0.47
C ASP A 286 -10.22 -7.46 -0.36
N HIS A 287 -11.35 -6.95 0.09
CA HIS A 287 -12.68 -7.57 0.13
C HIS A 287 -13.78 -6.52 0.28
N GLU A 288 -15.00 -6.95 0.40
CA GLU A 288 -16.16 -6.18 0.87
C GLU A 288 -16.37 -6.46 2.36
N THR A 289 -16.98 -5.54 3.11
CA THR A 289 -17.25 -5.73 4.54
C THR A 289 -18.64 -5.26 4.93
N GLY A 290 -19.26 -6.03 5.83
CA GLY A 290 -20.55 -5.71 6.46
C GLY A 290 -21.78 -6.13 5.66
N GLY A 291 -21.66 -6.71 4.47
CA GLY A 291 -22.80 -7.01 3.61
C GLY A 291 -23.56 -5.74 3.21
N PHE A 292 -22.81 -4.65 2.97
CA PHE A 292 -23.36 -3.33 2.68
C PHE A 292 -24.20 -3.34 1.41
N SER A 293 -25.42 -2.85 1.47
CA SER A 293 -26.31 -2.80 0.31
C SER A 293 -27.01 -1.45 0.20
N LEU A 294 -27.21 -1.00 -1.03
CA LEU A 294 -27.99 0.20 -1.33
C LEU A 294 -29.42 -0.22 -1.63
N LEU A 295 -30.34 0.24 -0.82
CA LEU A 295 -31.78 0.01 -1.00
C LEU A 295 -32.42 1.22 -1.70
N LYS A 296 -33.53 0.95 -2.40
CA LYS A 296 -34.34 1.97 -3.08
C LYS A 296 -35.06 2.87 -2.08
#